data_8007e5c234ec161eb0383ea5e75598c6
#
_entry.id   8007e5c234ec161eb0383ea5e75598c6
#
_cell.length_a   1.000
_cell.length_b   1.000
_cell.length_c   1.000
_cell.angle_alpha   90.00
_cell.angle_beta   90.00
_cell.angle_gamma   90.00
#
_symmetry.space_group_name_H-M   'P 1'
#
loop_
_entity.id
_entity.type
_entity.pdbx_description
1 polymer ?
#
loop_
_entity_poly.entity_id
_entity_poly.type
_entity_poly.pdbx_seq_one_letter_code
_entity_poly.pdbx_strand_id
1 'polypeptide(L)'
;MKNSDAPETGSALGRRNFMKIGVGGAMLTALPAGVAAQTKEKGVDWWDAKPGKGGVGKPVAIDCHAHWSPEPYNKALADLGMPLVNLYPLNSDLEKRIQWMDEHGVLMHCLTLSGSMPWQWTSAEQGAHLAQIINDTGIEVHKKHPDRFVLGIELPVRDPQLALKELNRVAGKPGVRAVHLPDSLERHDYIIDPNFAPVLARIEELNLPIIFHQMDGVANNYGGDRVSGPPNLAAGLDAPTDHTVLATKLMMSGVLDKYPKLEMVLPHAGGSFPYLAGRIEHFFSHFPGQKITLARPFREYLRRFYYDYLIYYPEAFQFLVTMVGPDRIVVGTDIFAARDIEYPSNVLDQFNYPASERDAILKGNAIKLLHL
;
A
#
# COMPACT_ATOMS: atom_id res chain seq x y z
N MET A 1 59.05 -20.15 -36.28
CA MET A 1 59.87 -18.93 -36.42
C MET A 1 59.14 -17.80 -35.71
N LYS A 2 59.81 -17.36 -34.64
CA LYS A 2 59.75 -16.04 -34.01
C LYS A 2 58.36 -15.48 -33.61
N ASN A 3 58.01 -15.53 -32.29
CA ASN A 3 58.36 -14.56 -31.22
C ASN A 3 57.88 -13.13 -31.53
N SER A 4 56.99 -12.60 -30.69
CA SER A 4 57.38 -11.66 -29.63
C SER A 4 56.12 -11.15 -28.91
N ASP A 5 56.00 -11.43 -27.67
CA ASP A 5 56.12 -10.51 -26.55
C ASP A 5 54.90 -9.59 -26.25
N ALA A 6 54.21 -9.93 -25.20
CA ALA A 6 53.39 -9.02 -24.38
C ALA A 6 54.29 -8.14 -23.53
N PRO A 7 53.81 -7.02 -23.06
CA PRO A 7 54.18 -6.60 -21.70
C PRO A 7 52.98 -6.50 -20.77
N GLU A 8 53.10 -7.16 -19.63
CA GLU A 8 52.45 -6.83 -18.38
C GLU A 8 52.79 -5.40 -17.99
N THR A 9 51.76 -4.61 -17.62
CA THR A 9 51.99 -3.53 -16.67
C THR A 9 50.85 -3.53 -15.66
N GLY A 10 51.14 -4.11 -14.50
CA GLY A 10 50.43 -3.85 -13.30
C GLY A 10 50.62 -2.40 -12.85
N SER A 11 49.61 -1.75 -12.42
CA SER A 11 49.72 -0.61 -11.52
C SER A 11 48.67 -0.70 -10.42
N ALA A 12 49.17 -1.07 -9.25
CA ALA A 12 48.51 -0.88 -7.99
C ALA A 12 48.23 0.60 -7.77
N LEU A 13 46.95 0.99 -7.78
CA LEU A 13 46.57 2.31 -7.28
C LEU A 13 46.42 2.26 -5.76
N GLY A 14 47.43 2.83 -5.13
CA GLY A 14 47.57 2.94 -3.71
C GLY A 14 46.48 3.80 -3.06
N ARG A 15 46.04 3.32 -1.91
CA ARG A 15 45.38 4.11 -0.89
C ARG A 15 46.32 5.28 -0.50
N ARG A 16 45.89 6.52 -0.72
CA ARG A 16 46.22 7.75 0.05
C ARG A 16 45.96 8.96 -0.83
N ASN A 17 44.91 9.69 -0.45
CA ASN A 17 44.91 11.14 -0.34
C ASN A 17 43.48 11.65 -0.14
N PHE A 18 42.99 11.56 1.08
CA PHE A 18 41.96 12.49 1.55
C PHE A 18 42.69 13.81 1.84
N MET A 19 42.58 14.73 0.93
CA MET A 19 42.98 16.12 1.16
C MET A 19 42.15 16.71 2.28
N LYS A 20 42.81 17.19 3.31
CA LYS A 20 42.30 18.13 4.27
C LYS A 20 41.98 19.41 3.53
N ILE A 21 40.72 19.71 3.32
CA ILE A 21 40.26 21.04 2.92
C ILE A 21 40.08 21.82 4.21
N GLY A 22 40.85 22.90 4.29
CA GLY A 22 40.89 23.80 5.42
C GLY A 22 39.53 24.49 5.64
N VAL A 23 39.30 24.77 6.92
CA VAL A 23 38.17 25.53 7.42
C VAL A 23 38.32 26.98 6.90
N GLY A 24 37.59 27.30 5.84
CA GLY A 24 37.28 28.67 5.45
C GLY A 24 35.86 28.99 5.94
N GLY A 25 35.76 29.93 6.85
CA GLY A 25 34.50 30.38 7.41
C GLY A 25 33.58 30.91 6.31
N ALA A 26 32.48 30.23 6.07
CA ALA A 26 31.34 30.74 5.36
C ALA A 26 30.21 30.97 6.37
N MET A 27 29.73 32.21 6.40
CA MET A 27 28.61 32.67 7.22
C MET A 27 27.44 31.68 7.13
N LEU A 28 27.13 31.06 8.23
CA LEU A 28 25.81 30.48 8.50
C LEU A 28 24.82 31.67 8.53
N THR A 29 24.12 31.91 7.43
CA THR A 29 22.93 32.71 7.48
C THR A 29 21.92 31.91 8.31
N ALA A 30 21.64 32.38 9.50
CA ALA A 30 20.66 31.86 10.39
C ALA A 30 19.31 31.75 9.67
N LEU A 31 18.77 30.53 9.54
CA LEU A 31 17.36 30.36 9.27
C LEU A 31 16.55 31.09 10.34
N PRO A 32 15.45 31.75 9.98
CA PRO A 32 14.69 32.52 10.94
C PRO A 32 14.26 31.61 12.12
N ALA A 33 14.56 32.07 13.32
CA ALA A 33 14.36 31.37 14.60
C ALA A 33 12.89 31.01 14.92
N GLY A 34 11.97 31.29 14.01
CA GLY A 34 10.54 30.98 14.15
C GLY A 34 10.14 29.55 13.76
N VAL A 35 10.95 28.82 13.00
CA VAL A 35 10.59 27.46 12.55
C VAL A 35 11.14 26.38 13.49
N ALA A 36 12.21 26.69 14.23
CA ALA A 36 12.83 25.72 15.16
C ALA A 36 12.19 25.69 16.56
N ALA A 37 11.31 26.64 16.90
CA ALA A 37 10.70 26.70 18.22
C ALA A 37 9.32 26.03 18.31
N GLN A 38 8.68 25.69 17.20
CA GLN A 38 7.39 24.97 17.22
C GLN A 38 7.50 23.44 17.23
N THR A 39 8.69 22.89 17.01
CA THR A 39 8.90 21.45 17.00
C THR A 39 9.31 20.86 18.35
N LYS A 40 9.43 21.65 19.41
CA LYS A 40 9.86 21.17 20.73
C LYS A 40 8.77 21.00 21.79
N GLU A 41 7.52 21.34 21.49
CA GLU A 41 6.42 21.14 22.44
C GLU A 41 5.30 20.29 21.86
N LYS A 42 5.50 19.09 21.62
CA LYS A 42 4.63 17.91 21.47
C LYS A 42 5.22 16.94 20.45
N GLY A 43 6.41 16.45 20.74
CA GLY A 43 6.82 15.20 20.14
C GLY A 43 5.94 14.10 20.71
N VAL A 44 4.84 13.79 20.06
CA VAL A 44 4.26 12.46 20.19
C VAL A 44 5.23 11.57 19.45
N ASP A 45 5.99 10.76 20.17
CA ASP A 45 6.73 9.68 19.55
C ASP A 45 5.69 8.72 18.97
N TRP A 46 5.46 8.80 17.68
CA TRP A 46 4.52 7.96 16.93
C TRP A 46 4.71 6.48 17.21
N TRP A 47 5.91 6.10 17.64
CA TRP A 47 6.33 4.75 17.98
C TRP A 47 5.93 4.30 19.39
N ASP A 48 5.67 5.27 20.29
CA ASP A 48 5.34 5.05 21.70
C ASP A 48 3.91 5.47 22.04
N ALA A 49 3.10 5.84 21.07
CA ALA A 49 1.71 6.22 21.28
C ALA A 49 0.93 5.01 21.80
N LYS A 50 1.00 4.83 23.12
CA LYS A 50 0.01 3.99 23.83
C LYS A 50 -1.36 4.60 23.56
N PRO A 51 -2.40 3.75 23.38
CA PRO A 51 -3.76 4.24 23.22
C PRO A 51 -3.99 5.36 24.23
N GLY A 52 -4.22 6.55 23.73
CA GLY A 52 -4.31 7.75 24.56
C GLY A 52 -5.38 7.52 25.61
N LYS A 53 -5.12 7.91 26.86
CA LYS A 53 -6.09 7.93 27.94
C LYS A 53 -7.26 8.92 27.68
N GLY A 54 -7.39 9.41 26.49
CA GLY A 54 -8.43 10.32 26.05
C GLY A 54 -9.64 9.54 25.59
N GLY A 55 -10.60 9.47 26.44
CA GLY A 55 -11.98 9.15 26.24
C GLY A 55 -12.30 8.34 24.99
N VAL A 56 -12.52 7.10 25.20
CA VAL A 56 -13.08 6.16 24.24
C VAL A 56 -14.42 6.73 23.75
N GLY A 57 -14.36 7.59 22.71
CA GLY A 57 -15.53 7.84 21.89
C GLY A 57 -15.96 6.54 21.25
N LYS A 58 -17.19 6.45 20.79
CA LYS A 58 -17.62 5.30 19.99
C LYS A 58 -16.65 5.11 18.83
N PRO A 59 -16.27 3.86 18.47
CA PRO A 59 -15.49 3.57 17.29
C PRO A 59 -16.11 4.25 16.07
N VAL A 60 -15.31 4.95 15.27
CA VAL A 60 -15.82 5.73 14.13
C VAL A 60 -15.07 5.50 12.83
N ALA A 61 -13.81 5.07 12.90
CA ALA A 61 -12.96 4.91 11.74
C ALA A 61 -13.35 3.65 10.95
N ILE A 62 -13.31 3.75 9.62
CA ILE A 62 -13.41 2.61 8.70
C ILE A 62 -12.04 2.38 8.10
N ASP A 63 -11.47 1.24 8.39
CA ASP A 63 -10.12 0.85 8.01
C ASP A 63 -10.15 0.07 6.69
N CYS A 64 -9.53 0.65 5.67
CA CYS A 64 -9.43 0.07 4.33
C CYS A 64 -8.16 -0.77 4.11
N HIS A 65 -7.27 -0.86 5.13
CA HIS A 65 -6.02 -1.60 5.05
C HIS A 65 -5.85 -2.45 6.31
N ALA A 66 -6.58 -3.57 6.37
CA ALA A 66 -6.68 -4.41 7.54
C ALA A 66 -6.49 -5.89 7.19
N HIS A 67 -5.31 -6.40 7.52
CA HIS A 67 -4.93 -7.77 7.18
C HIS A 67 -5.58 -8.83 8.05
N TRP A 68 -5.86 -9.96 7.45
CA TRP A 68 -6.37 -11.15 8.14
C TRP A 68 -5.86 -12.43 7.50
N SER A 69 -5.97 -13.53 8.23
CA SER A 69 -5.59 -14.85 7.75
C SER A 69 -6.41 -15.90 8.53
N PRO A 70 -7.62 -16.23 8.09
CA PRO A 70 -8.52 -17.10 8.83
C PRO A 70 -8.03 -18.55 8.86
N GLU A 71 -8.40 -19.29 9.90
CA GLU A 71 -7.95 -20.66 10.12
C GLU A 71 -8.20 -21.59 8.92
N PRO A 72 -9.36 -21.60 8.25
CA PRO A 72 -9.57 -22.45 7.07
C PRO A 72 -8.57 -22.20 5.95
N TYR A 73 -8.18 -20.94 5.74
CA TYR A 73 -7.17 -20.55 4.76
C TYR A 73 -5.77 -21.00 5.21
N ASN A 74 -5.41 -20.77 6.48
CA ASN A 74 -4.13 -21.20 7.04
C ASN A 74 -3.97 -22.71 6.96
N LYS A 75 -5.04 -23.47 7.26
CA LYS A 75 -5.03 -24.90 7.11
C LYS A 75 -4.82 -25.35 5.66
N ALA A 76 -5.49 -24.71 4.70
CA ALA A 76 -5.34 -25.05 3.28
C ALA A 76 -3.91 -24.73 2.78
N LEU A 77 -3.28 -23.65 3.25
CA LEU A 77 -1.86 -23.36 2.98
C LEU A 77 -0.95 -24.47 3.53
N ALA A 78 -1.18 -24.88 4.78
CA ALA A 78 -0.41 -25.96 5.41
C ALA A 78 -0.56 -27.29 4.68
N ASP A 79 -1.78 -27.65 4.27
CA ASP A 79 -2.08 -28.88 3.52
C ASP A 79 -1.36 -28.89 2.15
N LEU A 80 -1.10 -27.72 1.58
CA LEU A 80 -0.31 -27.56 0.35
C LEU A 80 1.20 -27.45 0.60
N GLY A 81 1.66 -27.53 1.85
CA GLY A 81 3.07 -27.35 2.22
C GLY A 81 3.58 -25.94 2.02
N MET A 82 2.68 -24.95 1.97
CA MET A 82 3.02 -23.54 1.80
C MET A 82 3.43 -22.88 3.13
N PRO A 83 4.24 -21.79 3.08
CA PRO A 83 4.59 -21.07 4.29
C PRO A 83 3.38 -20.50 5.02
N LEU A 84 3.33 -20.67 6.33
CA LEU A 84 2.39 -19.96 7.18
C LEU A 84 3.07 -18.67 7.63
N VAL A 85 2.53 -17.57 7.19
CA VAL A 85 3.07 -16.23 7.48
C VAL A 85 2.01 -15.40 8.20
N ASN A 86 2.45 -14.47 9.04
CA ASN A 86 1.57 -13.58 9.80
C ASN A 86 0.56 -14.30 10.71
N LEU A 87 1.00 -15.30 11.45
CA LEU A 87 0.20 -16.02 12.45
C LEU A 87 -0.05 -15.17 13.72
N TYR A 88 -0.44 -13.91 13.54
CA TYR A 88 -0.82 -13.07 14.66
C TYR A 88 -2.21 -13.55 15.16
N PRO A 89 -2.41 -13.71 16.48
CA PRO A 89 -3.69 -14.20 17.00
C PRO A 89 -4.91 -13.45 16.46
N LEU A 90 -4.80 -12.12 16.33
CA LEU A 90 -5.89 -11.29 15.82
C LEU A 90 -6.16 -11.45 14.32
N ASN A 91 -5.29 -12.11 13.54
CA ASN A 91 -5.55 -12.41 12.13
C ASN A 91 -6.65 -13.47 11.95
N SER A 92 -6.82 -14.35 12.93
CA SER A 92 -7.80 -15.44 12.90
C SER A 92 -8.85 -15.34 14.02
N ASP A 93 -8.51 -14.75 15.18
CA ASP A 93 -9.42 -14.60 16.32
C ASP A 93 -10.24 -13.32 16.19
N LEU A 94 -11.41 -13.42 15.59
CA LEU A 94 -12.28 -12.27 15.30
C LEU A 94 -12.88 -11.63 16.55
N GLU A 95 -13.10 -12.37 17.62
CA GLU A 95 -13.64 -11.80 18.88
C GLU A 95 -12.62 -10.89 19.54
N LYS A 96 -11.37 -11.34 19.64
CA LYS A 96 -10.27 -10.48 20.09
C LYS A 96 -10.02 -9.30 19.14
N ARG A 97 -10.22 -9.52 17.84
CA ARG A 97 -10.10 -8.46 16.85
C ARG A 97 -11.15 -7.37 17.04
N ILE A 98 -12.41 -7.75 17.28
CA ILE A 98 -13.50 -6.80 17.59
C ILE A 98 -13.17 -6.02 18.85
N GLN A 99 -12.70 -6.68 19.91
CA GLN A 99 -12.26 -6.01 21.13
C GLN A 99 -11.15 -5.00 20.83
N TRP A 100 -10.13 -5.40 20.06
CA TRP A 100 -9.06 -4.50 19.63
C TRP A 100 -9.59 -3.30 18.84
N MET A 101 -10.52 -3.53 17.91
CA MET A 101 -11.15 -2.44 17.13
C MET A 101 -11.86 -1.45 18.04
N ASP A 102 -12.60 -1.92 19.03
CA ASP A 102 -13.29 -1.07 20.01
C ASP A 102 -12.30 -0.26 20.85
N GLU A 103 -11.20 -0.88 21.27
CA GLU A 103 -10.14 -0.25 22.04
C GLU A 103 -9.35 0.78 21.21
N HIS A 104 -9.36 0.68 19.87
CA HIS A 104 -8.60 1.54 18.95
C HIS A 104 -9.49 2.47 18.10
N GLY A 105 -10.78 2.58 18.42
CA GLY A 105 -11.68 3.51 17.75
C GLY A 105 -12.03 3.13 16.32
N VAL A 106 -11.84 1.87 15.94
CA VAL A 106 -12.13 1.34 14.60
C VAL A 106 -13.51 0.69 14.58
N LEU A 107 -14.42 1.24 13.79
CA LEU A 107 -15.77 0.72 13.62
C LEU A 107 -15.79 -0.51 12.73
N MET A 108 -15.11 -0.46 11.59
CA MET A 108 -15.19 -1.49 10.56
C MET A 108 -13.83 -1.71 9.91
N HIS A 109 -13.51 -2.97 9.63
CA HIS A 109 -12.38 -3.35 8.77
C HIS A 109 -12.86 -3.84 7.40
N CYS A 110 -12.19 -3.38 6.34
CA CYS A 110 -12.18 -4.06 5.05
C CYS A 110 -11.06 -5.10 5.09
N LEU A 111 -11.44 -6.37 5.20
CA LEU A 111 -10.50 -7.48 5.38
C LEU A 111 -9.79 -7.83 4.08
N THR A 112 -8.46 -7.86 4.10
CA THR A 112 -7.59 -8.22 2.98
C THR A 112 -6.45 -9.13 3.45
N LEU A 113 -5.83 -9.90 2.56
CA LEU A 113 -4.58 -10.57 2.88
C LEU A 113 -3.44 -9.55 3.06
N SER A 114 -2.39 -9.95 3.77
CA SER A 114 -1.13 -9.19 3.81
C SER A 114 -0.31 -9.44 2.55
N GLY A 115 0.89 -8.85 2.46
CA GLY A 115 1.86 -9.11 1.40
C GLY A 115 2.23 -10.60 1.20
N SER A 116 1.90 -11.45 2.17
CA SER A 116 2.04 -12.91 2.07
C SER A 116 0.92 -13.57 1.26
N MET A 117 0.58 -12.99 0.12
CA MET A 117 -0.41 -13.57 -0.79
C MET A 117 0.10 -14.87 -1.42
N PRO A 118 -0.81 -15.86 -1.64
CA PRO A 118 -0.38 -17.20 -2.06
C PRO A 118 0.08 -17.26 -3.51
N TRP A 119 -0.16 -16.22 -4.30
CA TRP A 119 0.14 -16.20 -5.73
C TRP A 119 1.61 -16.44 -6.06
N GLN A 120 2.52 -16.09 -5.14
CA GLN A 120 3.95 -16.32 -5.31
C GLN A 120 4.38 -17.79 -5.16
N TRP A 121 3.55 -18.65 -4.54
CA TRP A 121 3.92 -20.04 -4.21
C TRP A 121 3.07 -21.08 -4.90
N THR A 122 1.95 -20.69 -5.51
CA THR A 122 0.93 -21.62 -5.99
C THR A 122 0.90 -21.72 -7.51
N SER A 123 0.42 -22.88 -8.01
CA SER A 123 -0.10 -22.93 -9.37
C SER A 123 -1.38 -22.09 -9.49
N ALA A 124 -1.83 -21.84 -10.71
CA ALA A 124 -3.06 -21.10 -10.95
C ALA A 124 -4.28 -21.76 -10.30
N GLU A 125 -4.37 -23.11 -10.37
CA GLU A 125 -5.47 -23.90 -9.79
C GLU A 125 -5.42 -23.92 -8.27
N GLN A 126 -4.22 -24.06 -7.67
CA GLN A 126 -4.05 -23.98 -6.22
C GLN A 126 -4.43 -22.59 -5.70
N GLY A 127 -3.98 -21.53 -6.40
CA GLY A 127 -4.37 -20.17 -6.10
C GLY A 127 -5.88 -19.94 -6.18
N ALA A 128 -6.54 -20.49 -7.20
CA ALA A 128 -7.99 -20.41 -7.34
C ALA A 128 -8.73 -21.11 -6.19
N HIS A 129 -8.24 -22.25 -5.74
CA HIS A 129 -8.80 -22.95 -4.59
C HIS A 129 -8.66 -22.15 -3.30
N LEU A 130 -7.49 -21.57 -3.04
CA LEU A 130 -7.24 -20.72 -1.88
C LEU A 130 -8.09 -19.44 -1.91
N ALA A 131 -8.25 -18.81 -3.08
CA ALA A 131 -9.13 -17.67 -3.25
C ALA A 131 -10.58 -17.99 -2.88
N GLN A 132 -11.09 -19.15 -3.28
CA GLN A 132 -12.43 -19.59 -2.91
C GLN A 132 -12.57 -19.76 -1.39
N ILE A 133 -11.61 -20.40 -0.73
CA ILE A 133 -11.65 -20.63 0.72
C ILE A 133 -11.70 -19.30 1.47
N ILE A 134 -10.82 -18.36 1.14
CA ILE A 134 -10.74 -17.10 1.87
C ILE A 134 -11.97 -16.22 1.62
N ASN A 135 -12.43 -16.14 0.37
CA ASN A 135 -13.61 -15.37 0.01
C ASN A 135 -14.88 -15.93 0.67
N ASP A 136 -15.08 -17.24 0.63
CA ASP A 136 -16.24 -17.89 1.26
C ASP A 136 -16.19 -17.71 2.78
N THR A 137 -15.01 -17.87 3.41
CA THR A 137 -14.83 -17.61 4.84
C THR A 137 -15.20 -16.16 5.19
N GLY A 138 -14.74 -15.21 4.39
CA GLY A 138 -15.04 -13.81 4.60
C GLY A 138 -16.53 -13.50 4.49
N ILE A 139 -17.23 -14.07 3.52
CA ILE A 139 -18.68 -13.92 3.38
C ILE A 139 -19.40 -14.39 4.64
N GLU A 140 -18.99 -15.54 5.22
CA GLU A 140 -19.56 -16.03 6.46
C GLU A 140 -19.22 -15.15 7.66
N VAL A 141 -18.02 -14.58 7.69
CA VAL A 141 -17.60 -13.59 8.71
C VAL A 141 -18.49 -12.33 8.64
N HIS A 142 -18.70 -11.78 7.46
CA HIS A 142 -19.60 -10.64 7.29
C HIS A 142 -21.02 -10.96 7.76
N LYS A 143 -21.57 -12.12 7.43
CA LYS A 143 -22.93 -12.52 7.89
C LYS A 143 -23.07 -12.53 9.40
N LYS A 144 -22.00 -12.91 10.11
CA LYS A 144 -21.97 -12.91 11.58
C LYS A 144 -21.81 -11.51 12.17
N HIS A 145 -21.02 -10.68 11.52
CA HIS A 145 -20.62 -9.35 12.03
C HIS A 145 -20.75 -8.28 10.93
N PRO A 146 -21.95 -8.04 10.39
CA PRO A 146 -22.14 -7.19 9.20
C PRO A 146 -21.72 -5.73 9.43
N ASP A 147 -21.76 -5.27 10.68
CA ASP A 147 -21.41 -3.90 11.05
C ASP A 147 -19.91 -3.74 11.37
N ARG A 148 -19.13 -4.82 11.32
CA ARG A 148 -17.72 -4.82 11.72
C ARG A 148 -16.76 -5.19 10.60
N PHE A 149 -17.18 -6.04 9.66
CA PHE A 149 -16.31 -6.54 8.62
C PHE A 149 -16.97 -6.47 7.25
N VAL A 150 -16.23 -5.96 6.29
CA VAL A 150 -16.48 -6.12 4.85
C VAL A 150 -15.23 -6.69 4.20
N LEU A 151 -15.31 -7.05 2.92
CA LEU A 151 -14.26 -7.84 2.26
C LEU A 151 -13.70 -7.11 1.07
N GLY A 152 -12.35 -7.06 1.00
CA GLY A 152 -11.61 -7.04 -0.23
C GLY A 152 -11.38 -8.48 -0.68
N ILE A 153 -12.10 -8.93 -1.71
CA ILE A 153 -11.99 -10.30 -2.18
C ILE A 153 -10.66 -10.58 -2.87
N GLU A 154 -10.16 -11.78 -2.72
CA GLU A 154 -8.92 -12.24 -3.33
C GLU A 154 -9.19 -12.88 -4.70
N LEU A 155 -8.38 -12.53 -5.69
CA LEU A 155 -8.46 -13.13 -7.03
C LEU A 155 -7.17 -13.88 -7.39
N PRO A 156 -7.26 -15.05 -8.04
CA PRO A 156 -6.10 -15.84 -8.44
C PRO A 156 -5.42 -15.23 -9.69
N VAL A 157 -4.64 -14.16 -9.47
CA VAL A 157 -4.10 -13.29 -10.53
C VAL A 157 -3.12 -13.95 -11.50
N ARG A 158 -2.60 -15.16 -11.20
CA ARG A 158 -1.76 -15.91 -12.13
C ARG A 158 -2.50 -16.33 -13.41
N ASP A 159 -3.82 -16.46 -13.35
CA ASP A 159 -4.64 -16.78 -14.50
C ASP A 159 -5.83 -15.82 -14.59
N PRO A 160 -5.88 -14.92 -15.58
CA PRO A 160 -6.98 -13.97 -15.73
C PRO A 160 -8.37 -14.62 -15.91
N GLN A 161 -8.45 -15.83 -16.46
CA GLN A 161 -9.72 -16.53 -16.64
C GLN A 161 -10.23 -17.08 -15.30
N LEU A 162 -9.34 -17.62 -14.47
CA LEU A 162 -9.67 -18.05 -13.13
C LEU A 162 -10.01 -16.85 -12.25
N ALA A 163 -9.29 -15.73 -12.37
CA ALA A 163 -9.60 -14.49 -11.68
C ALA A 163 -11.00 -13.97 -12.04
N LEU A 164 -11.34 -13.92 -13.33
CA LEU A 164 -12.67 -13.51 -13.81
C LEU A 164 -13.79 -14.47 -13.34
N LYS A 165 -13.50 -15.76 -13.34
CA LYS A 165 -14.44 -16.80 -12.85
C LYS A 165 -14.74 -16.58 -11.36
N GLU A 166 -13.71 -16.38 -10.55
CA GLU A 166 -13.87 -16.17 -9.11
C GLU A 166 -14.58 -14.84 -8.82
N LEU A 167 -14.21 -13.76 -9.51
CA LEU A 167 -14.88 -12.47 -9.40
C LEU A 167 -16.39 -12.60 -9.66
N ASN A 168 -16.78 -13.29 -10.74
CA ASN A 168 -18.20 -13.50 -11.06
C ASN A 168 -18.91 -14.42 -10.05
N ARG A 169 -18.20 -15.37 -9.45
CA ARG A 169 -18.75 -16.29 -8.43
C ARG A 169 -19.18 -15.55 -7.17
N VAL A 170 -18.35 -14.56 -6.74
CA VAL A 170 -18.56 -13.84 -5.47
C VAL A 170 -19.22 -12.47 -5.65
N ALA A 171 -19.35 -11.97 -6.89
CA ALA A 171 -19.99 -10.71 -7.16
C ALA A 171 -21.42 -10.66 -6.56
N GLY A 172 -21.72 -9.58 -5.85
CA GLY A 172 -23.03 -9.39 -5.20
C GLY A 172 -23.27 -10.26 -3.95
N LYS A 173 -22.30 -11.04 -3.50
CA LYS A 173 -22.41 -11.75 -2.22
C LYS A 173 -22.32 -10.76 -1.05
N PRO A 174 -22.98 -11.11 0.09
CA PRO A 174 -22.95 -10.25 1.29
C PRO A 174 -21.50 -9.92 1.71
N GLY A 175 -21.25 -8.67 2.05
CA GLY A 175 -19.97 -8.20 2.54
C GLY A 175 -18.91 -7.93 1.49
N VAL A 176 -19.06 -8.36 0.24
CA VAL A 176 -18.12 -8.04 -0.85
C VAL A 176 -18.23 -6.56 -1.19
N ARG A 177 -17.13 -5.80 -0.94
CA ARG A 177 -17.09 -4.36 -1.13
C ARG A 177 -15.87 -3.84 -1.88
N ALA A 178 -14.85 -4.67 -2.04
CA ALA A 178 -13.64 -4.33 -2.78
C ALA A 178 -13.04 -5.59 -3.42
N VAL A 179 -12.09 -5.39 -4.31
CA VAL A 179 -11.18 -6.43 -4.82
C VAL A 179 -9.80 -6.12 -4.26
N HIS A 180 -9.11 -7.12 -3.72
CA HIS A 180 -7.74 -7.00 -3.27
C HIS A 180 -6.80 -7.60 -4.32
N LEU A 181 -5.78 -6.83 -4.73
CA LEU A 181 -4.85 -7.24 -5.78
C LEU A 181 -3.40 -6.92 -5.39
N PRO A 182 -2.44 -7.79 -5.75
CA PRO A 182 -1.03 -7.44 -5.63
C PRO A 182 -0.63 -6.33 -6.60
N ASP A 183 0.32 -5.49 -6.18
CA ASP A 183 0.89 -4.41 -7.00
C ASP A 183 1.55 -4.95 -8.26
N SER A 184 2.29 -6.03 -8.10
CA SER A 184 2.96 -6.75 -9.18
C SER A 184 2.96 -8.25 -8.89
N LEU A 185 3.26 -9.07 -9.88
CA LEU A 185 3.46 -10.50 -9.71
C LEU A 185 4.91 -10.82 -10.08
N GLU A 186 5.77 -11.03 -9.08
CA GLU A 186 7.21 -11.23 -9.28
C GLU A 186 7.84 -10.07 -10.10
N ARG A 187 7.42 -8.83 -9.79
CA ARG A 187 7.78 -7.58 -10.50
C ARG A 187 7.27 -7.50 -11.95
N HIS A 188 6.35 -8.37 -12.35
CA HIS A 188 5.64 -8.23 -13.61
C HIS A 188 4.37 -7.43 -13.45
N ASP A 189 4.17 -6.48 -14.34
CA ASP A 189 3.01 -5.57 -14.36
C ASP A 189 1.78 -6.27 -14.95
N TYR A 190 1.34 -7.37 -14.37
CA TYR A 190 0.24 -8.20 -14.89
C TYR A 190 -1.05 -7.42 -15.09
N ILE A 191 -1.27 -6.38 -14.27
CA ILE A 191 -2.50 -5.58 -14.27
C ILE A 191 -2.67 -4.75 -15.55
N ILE A 192 -1.58 -4.37 -16.21
CA ILE A 192 -1.61 -3.66 -17.48
C ILE A 192 -1.50 -4.59 -18.69
N ASP A 193 -1.35 -5.91 -18.47
CA ASP A 193 -1.35 -6.90 -19.55
C ASP A 193 -2.75 -6.92 -20.21
N PRO A 194 -2.83 -6.90 -21.54
CA PRO A 194 -4.10 -7.02 -22.28
C PRO A 194 -4.96 -8.22 -21.88
N ASN A 195 -4.34 -9.32 -21.46
CA ASN A 195 -5.05 -10.52 -21.00
C ASN A 195 -5.81 -10.28 -19.67
N PHE A 196 -5.37 -9.32 -18.84
CA PHE A 196 -6.04 -8.97 -17.59
C PHE A 196 -7.16 -7.92 -17.80
N ALA A 197 -7.21 -7.28 -18.96
CA ALA A 197 -8.20 -6.25 -19.27
C ALA A 197 -9.67 -6.68 -19.04
N PRO A 198 -10.10 -7.93 -19.34
CA PRO A 198 -11.47 -8.38 -19.03
C PRO A 198 -11.77 -8.38 -17.52
N VAL A 199 -10.79 -8.65 -16.67
CA VAL A 199 -10.95 -8.62 -15.20
C VAL A 199 -11.19 -7.17 -14.75
N LEU A 200 -10.35 -6.22 -15.21
CA LEU A 200 -10.51 -4.80 -14.89
C LEU A 200 -11.86 -4.25 -15.38
N ALA A 201 -12.27 -4.59 -16.60
CA ALA A 201 -13.57 -4.19 -17.14
C ALA A 201 -14.72 -4.71 -16.24
N ARG A 202 -14.62 -5.94 -15.77
CA ARG A 202 -15.63 -6.53 -14.91
C ARG A 202 -15.66 -5.91 -13.51
N ILE A 203 -14.49 -5.58 -12.94
CA ILE A 203 -14.40 -4.87 -11.66
C ILE A 203 -15.07 -3.49 -11.78
N GLU A 204 -14.79 -2.75 -12.86
CA GLU A 204 -15.43 -1.45 -13.12
C GLU A 204 -16.95 -1.57 -13.28
N GLU A 205 -17.43 -2.56 -14.04
CA GLU A 205 -18.87 -2.83 -14.22
C GLU A 205 -19.58 -3.13 -12.89
N LEU A 206 -18.92 -3.87 -12.02
CA LEU A 206 -19.41 -4.19 -10.68
C LEU A 206 -19.31 -3.02 -9.70
N ASN A 207 -18.66 -1.93 -10.11
CA ASN A 207 -18.40 -0.76 -9.28
C ASN A 207 -17.68 -1.12 -7.96
N LEU A 208 -16.74 -2.05 -8.02
CA LEU A 208 -15.90 -2.44 -6.88
C LEU A 208 -14.58 -1.68 -6.94
N PRO A 209 -14.13 -1.03 -5.85
CA PRO A 209 -12.79 -0.47 -5.80
C PRO A 209 -11.74 -1.59 -5.71
N ILE A 210 -10.53 -1.27 -6.17
CA ILE A 210 -9.36 -2.13 -6.00
C ILE A 210 -8.53 -1.60 -4.83
N ILE A 211 -8.23 -2.44 -3.87
CA ILE A 211 -7.25 -2.19 -2.81
C ILE A 211 -5.99 -2.94 -3.20
N PHE A 212 -4.89 -2.21 -3.36
CA PHE A 212 -3.61 -2.81 -3.70
C PHE A 212 -2.80 -3.16 -2.47
N HIS A 213 -1.87 -4.10 -2.62
CA HIS A 213 -0.83 -4.36 -1.63
C HIS A 213 0.37 -5.02 -2.31
N GLN A 214 1.60 -4.68 -1.88
CA GLN A 214 2.79 -5.34 -2.38
C GLN A 214 2.80 -6.83 -1.97
N MET A 215 3.47 -7.66 -2.76
CA MET A 215 3.76 -9.04 -2.37
C MET A 215 5.10 -9.13 -1.66
N ASP A 216 5.14 -9.90 -0.57
CA ASP A 216 6.36 -10.16 0.16
C ASP A 216 7.32 -11.06 -0.62
N GLY A 217 8.59 -11.06 -0.20
CA GLY A 217 9.62 -11.95 -0.71
C GLY A 217 10.58 -11.32 -1.71
N VAL A 218 11.80 -11.85 -1.72
CA VAL A 218 12.92 -11.31 -2.52
C VAL A 218 12.60 -11.23 -4.03
N ALA A 219 11.80 -12.16 -4.54
CA ALA A 219 11.42 -12.17 -5.96
C ALA A 219 10.55 -10.95 -6.34
N ASN A 220 9.83 -10.38 -5.37
CA ASN A 220 8.97 -9.21 -5.56
C ASN A 220 9.69 -7.90 -5.26
N ASN A 221 10.76 -7.92 -4.45
CA ASN A 221 11.48 -6.72 -4.04
C ASN A 221 12.29 -6.10 -5.20
N TYR A 222 12.11 -4.81 -5.46
CA TYR A 222 12.91 -4.06 -6.44
C TYR A 222 14.37 -3.94 -6.02
N GLY A 223 14.63 -3.77 -4.73
CA GLY A 223 15.98 -3.74 -4.18
C GLY A 223 16.65 -5.11 -4.08
N GLY A 224 15.92 -6.21 -4.27
CA GLY A 224 16.43 -7.57 -4.16
C GLY A 224 17.13 -7.82 -2.82
N ASP A 225 18.33 -8.41 -2.86
CA ASP A 225 19.10 -8.69 -1.65
C ASP A 225 19.55 -7.45 -0.86
N ARG A 226 19.56 -6.26 -1.48
CA ARG A 226 19.93 -5.02 -0.80
C ARG A 226 18.94 -4.56 0.24
N VAL A 227 17.68 -4.97 0.12
CA VAL A 227 16.59 -4.60 1.02
C VAL A 227 16.14 -5.77 1.90
N SER A 228 16.67 -6.95 1.67
CA SER A 228 16.35 -8.17 2.41
C SER A 228 17.10 -8.27 3.73
N GLY A 229 16.48 -8.89 4.72
CA GLY A 229 17.06 -9.12 6.04
C GLY A 229 17.03 -7.89 6.97
N PRO A 230 17.63 -8.01 8.18
CA PRO A 230 17.68 -6.92 9.14
C PRO A 230 18.68 -5.80 8.74
N PRO A 231 18.34 -4.51 8.91
CA PRO A 231 16.99 -4.02 9.23
C PRO A 231 16.00 -4.28 8.09
N ASN A 232 14.71 -4.40 8.40
CA ASN A 232 13.67 -4.69 7.38
C ASN A 232 13.43 -3.49 6.46
N LEU A 233 14.28 -3.33 5.46
CA LEU A 233 14.15 -2.30 4.45
C LEU A 233 13.08 -2.63 3.40
N ALA A 234 12.68 -3.90 3.28
CA ALA A 234 11.65 -4.31 2.36
C ALA A 234 10.32 -3.64 2.71
N ALA A 235 9.86 -3.72 3.96
CA ALA A 235 8.61 -3.07 4.38
C ALA A 235 8.68 -1.54 4.34
N GLY A 236 9.81 -0.96 4.80
CA GLY A 236 9.91 0.50 4.93
C GLY A 236 10.29 1.25 3.65
N LEU A 237 10.88 0.59 2.67
CA LEU A 237 11.40 1.22 1.47
C LEU A 237 10.93 0.56 0.19
N ASP A 238 11.00 -0.77 0.11
CA ASP A 238 10.76 -1.47 -1.14
C ASP A 238 9.26 -1.58 -1.45
N ALA A 239 8.43 -1.92 -0.47
CA ALA A 239 6.98 -1.93 -0.61
C ALA A 239 6.43 -0.57 -1.09
N PRO A 240 6.77 0.58 -0.48
CA PRO A 240 6.41 1.89 -1.01
C PRO A 240 6.93 2.16 -2.43
N THR A 241 8.04 1.53 -2.83
CA THR A 241 8.57 1.64 -4.19
C THR A 241 7.67 0.90 -5.19
N ASP A 242 7.17 -0.28 -4.83
CA ASP A 242 6.25 -1.05 -5.70
C ASP A 242 4.97 -0.26 -5.98
N HIS A 243 4.35 0.35 -4.96
CA HIS A 243 3.19 1.24 -5.14
C HIS A 243 3.48 2.41 -6.09
N THR A 244 4.68 2.99 -5.98
CA THR A 244 5.11 4.08 -6.86
C THR A 244 5.19 3.63 -8.33
N VAL A 245 5.76 2.45 -8.55
CA VAL A 245 5.88 1.87 -9.88
C VAL A 245 4.51 1.50 -10.44
N LEU A 246 3.67 0.82 -9.65
CA LEU A 246 2.30 0.47 -10.02
C LEU A 246 1.49 1.69 -10.47
N ALA A 247 1.41 2.74 -9.62
CA ALA A 247 0.64 3.94 -9.92
C ALA A 247 1.13 4.63 -11.20
N THR A 248 2.46 4.71 -11.37
CA THR A 248 3.07 5.27 -12.58
C THR A 248 2.70 4.43 -13.81
N LYS A 249 2.79 3.11 -13.74
CA LYS A 249 2.48 2.19 -14.84
C LYS A 249 0.99 2.24 -15.22
N LEU A 250 0.07 2.24 -14.25
CA LEU A 250 -1.37 2.37 -14.50
C LEU A 250 -1.72 3.68 -15.24
N MET A 251 -1.09 4.78 -14.86
CA MET A 251 -1.23 6.05 -15.55
C MET A 251 -0.67 5.98 -16.98
N MET A 252 0.57 5.50 -17.13
CA MET A 252 1.29 5.51 -18.39
C MET A 252 0.73 4.56 -19.44
N SER A 253 0.18 3.44 -19.02
CA SER A 253 -0.47 2.46 -19.90
C SER A 253 -1.83 2.90 -20.43
N GLY A 254 -2.39 4.02 -19.89
CA GLY A 254 -3.74 4.48 -20.22
C GLY A 254 -4.86 3.69 -19.55
N VAL A 255 -4.55 2.78 -18.63
CA VAL A 255 -5.56 2.01 -17.86
C VAL A 255 -6.52 2.94 -17.15
N LEU A 256 -6.01 4.01 -16.50
CA LEU A 256 -6.84 4.98 -15.79
C LEU A 256 -7.79 5.78 -16.69
N ASP A 257 -7.45 5.94 -17.98
CA ASP A 257 -8.30 6.61 -18.95
C ASP A 257 -9.28 5.63 -19.59
N LYS A 258 -8.87 4.38 -19.77
CA LYS A 258 -9.70 3.31 -20.32
C LYS A 258 -10.82 2.89 -19.36
N TYR A 259 -10.54 2.92 -18.05
CA TYR A 259 -11.48 2.56 -17.00
C TYR A 259 -11.71 3.77 -16.06
N PRO A 260 -12.50 4.77 -16.52
CA PRO A 260 -12.63 6.05 -15.81
C PRO A 260 -13.38 5.98 -14.49
N LYS A 261 -14.20 4.93 -14.28
CA LYS A 261 -14.97 4.73 -13.04
C LYS A 261 -14.28 3.85 -12.02
N LEU A 262 -13.18 3.22 -12.41
CA LEU A 262 -12.46 2.32 -11.53
C LEU A 262 -11.77 3.12 -10.41
N GLU A 263 -12.16 2.87 -9.17
CA GLU A 263 -11.56 3.47 -7.98
C GLU A 263 -10.45 2.54 -7.45
N MET A 264 -9.36 3.12 -6.97
CA MET A 264 -8.17 2.37 -6.55
C MET A 264 -7.60 2.96 -5.28
N VAL A 265 -7.18 2.11 -4.35
CA VAL A 265 -6.50 2.49 -3.10
C VAL A 265 -5.04 2.07 -3.17
N LEU A 266 -4.15 3.02 -2.98
CA LEU A 266 -2.72 2.78 -2.81
C LEU A 266 -2.38 2.78 -1.32
N PRO A 267 -1.85 1.69 -0.79
CA PRO A 267 -1.43 1.63 0.61
C PRO A 267 -0.14 2.41 0.85
N HIS A 268 0.24 2.57 2.13
CA HIS A 268 1.46 3.26 2.56
C HIS A 268 1.60 4.64 1.92
N ALA A 269 0.49 5.41 1.95
CA ALA A 269 0.41 6.77 1.35
C ALA A 269 0.77 6.81 -0.16
N GLY A 270 0.65 5.69 -0.87
CA GLY A 270 1.05 5.56 -2.28
C GLY A 270 2.55 5.57 -2.50
N GLY A 271 3.32 5.27 -1.47
CA GLY A 271 4.77 5.27 -1.51
C GLY A 271 5.36 6.65 -1.83
N SER A 272 6.26 6.69 -2.79
CA SER A 272 6.87 7.94 -3.24
C SER A 272 6.12 8.59 -4.42
N PHE A 273 5.01 8.02 -4.90
CA PHE A 273 4.32 8.50 -6.10
C PHE A 273 3.89 9.97 -6.00
N PRO A 274 3.22 10.43 -4.91
CA PRO A 274 2.87 11.85 -4.78
C PRO A 274 4.10 12.76 -4.68
N TYR A 275 5.16 12.30 -4.01
CA TYR A 275 6.39 13.07 -3.84
C TYR A 275 7.17 13.20 -5.15
N LEU A 276 7.27 12.13 -5.93
CA LEU A 276 8.01 12.08 -7.19
C LEU A 276 7.21 12.58 -8.39
N ALA A 277 5.94 12.91 -8.23
CA ALA A 277 5.03 13.26 -9.32
C ALA A 277 5.60 14.26 -10.32
N GLY A 278 6.10 15.39 -9.82
CA GLY A 278 6.70 16.43 -10.69
C GLY A 278 7.97 15.97 -11.40
N ARG A 279 8.77 15.09 -10.77
CA ARG A 279 9.95 14.50 -11.39
C ARG A 279 9.56 13.52 -12.51
N ILE A 280 8.59 12.66 -12.24
CA ILE A 280 8.07 11.70 -13.21
C ILE A 280 7.50 12.45 -14.42
N GLU A 281 6.65 13.46 -14.19
CA GLU A 281 6.09 14.30 -15.26
C GLU A 281 7.18 14.96 -16.10
N HIS A 282 8.20 15.55 -15.46
CA HIS A 282 9.29 16.22 -16.17
C HIS A 282 10.03 15.27 -17.11
N PHE A 283 10.47 14.11 -16.61
CA PHE A 283 11.19 13.13 -17.44
C PHE A 283 10.33 12.56 -18.54
N PHE A 284 9.07 12.36 -18.27
CA PHE A 284 8.08 11.87 -19.22
C PHE A 284 7.89 12.82 -20.42
N SER A 285 7.78 14.11 -20.11
CA SER A 285 7.48 15.14 -21.10
C SER A 285 8.70 15.52 -21.94
N HIS A 286 9.91 15.32 -21.42
CA HIS A 286 11.15 15.85 -22.01
C HIS A 286 12.11 14.78 -22.51
N PHE A 287 11.88 13.48 -22.27
CA PHE A 287 12.82 12.46 -22.71
C PHE A 287 12.65 12.17 -24.21
N PRO A 288 13.72 12.29 -25.04
CA PRO A 288 13.63 12.01 -26.47
C PRO A 288 13.22 10.57 -26.73
N GLY A 289 12.19 10.38 -27.58
CA GLY A 289 11.72 9.05 -27.98
C GLY A 289 10.66 8.43 -27.08
N GLN A 290 10.35 9.01 -25.93
CA GLN A 290 9.26 8.57 -25.05
C GLN A 290 8.10 9.55 -25.10
N LYS A 291 7.35 9.56 -26.20
CA LYS A 291 6.11 10.34 -26.27
C LYS A 291 4.94 9.48 -25.80
N ILE A 292 4.67 9.50 -24.50
CA ILE A 292 3.38 9.06 -24.00
C ILE A 292 2.52 10.31 -23.90
N THR A 293 1.40 10.28 -24.58
CA THR A 293 0.41 11.36 -24.51
C THR A 293 -0.62 10.96 -23.47
N LEU A 294 -0.60 11.64 -22.34
CA LEU A 294 -1.63 11.51 -21.32
C LEU A 294 -2.90 12.22 -21.79
N ALA A 295 -4.07 11.65 -21.49
CA ALA A 295 -5.36 12.23 -21.86
C ALA A 295 -5.71 13.48 -21.01
N ARG A 296 -5.05 13.66 -19.88
CA ARG A 296 -5.27 14.77 -18.93
C ARG A 296 -3.94 15.21 -18.30
N PRO A 297 -3.89 16.42 -17.66
CA PRO A 297 -2.72 16.85 -16.91
C PRO A 297 -2.26 15.84 -15.88
N PHE A 298 -0.95 15.63 -15.74
CA PHE A 298 -0.36 14.64 -14.84
C PHE A 298 -0.92 14.74 -13.40
N ARG A 299 -1.03 15.96 -12.90
CA ARG A 299 -1.52 16.22 -11.53
C ARG A 299 -2.94 15.69 -11.28
N GLU A 300 -3.77 15.59 -12.31
CA GLU A 300 -5.11 15.05 -12.17
C GLU A 300 -5.11 13.54 -11.93
N TYR A 301 -4.08 12.83 -12.40
CA TYR A 301 -3.94 11.40 -12.16
C TYR A 301 -3.64 11.07 -10.70
N LEU A 302 -3.00 11.96 -9.95
CA LEU A 302 -2.82 11.78 -8.51
C LEU A 302 -4.17 11.58 -7.80
N ARG A 303 -5.19 12.26 -8.25
CA ARG A 303 -6.54 12.21 -7.66
C ARG A 303 -7.41 11.07 -8.21
N ARG A 304 -6.85 10.21 -9.06
CA ARG A 304 -7.50 8.98 -9.52
C ARG A 304 -7.37 7.85 -8.51
N PHE A 305 -6.53 8.04 -7.48
CA PHE A 305 -6.32 7.11 -6.40
C PHE A 305 -6.86 7.65 -5.08
N TYR A 306 -7.23 6.76 -4.21
CA TYR A 306 -7.28 6.97 -2.78
C TYR A 306 -5.94 6.53 -2.17
N TYR A 307 -5.60 7.07 -1.03
CA TYR A 307 -4.35 6.80 -0.32
C TYR A 307 -4.69 6.51 1.12
N ASP A 308 -4.07 5.52 1.73
CA ASP A 308 -4.14 5.42 3.17
C ASP A 308 -3.23 6.47 3.84
N TYR A 309 -3.37 6.65 5.14
CA TYR A 309 -2.65 7.68 5.88
C TYR A 309 -1.33 7.19 6.49
N LEU A 310 -0.86 5.97 6.14
CA LEU A 310 0.32 5.34 6.73
C LEU A 310 1.63 5.93 6.22
N ILE A 311 1.99 7.10 6.73
CA ILE A 311 3.25 7.79 6.42
C ILE A 311 4.01 8.23 7.67
N TYR A 312 3.42 8.06 8.85
CA TYR A 312 3.96 8.25 10.20
C TYR A 312 4.42 9.67 10.58
N TYR A 313 5.00 10.47 9.72
CA TYR A 313 5.38 11.86 10.02
C TYR A 313 4.26 12.83 9.65
N PRO A 314 3.84 13.73 10.57
CA PRO A 314 2.80 14.73 10.31
C PRO A 314 3.06 15.58 9.07
N GLU A 315 4.30 15.99 8.88
CA GLU A 315 4.69 16.83 7.74
C GLU A 315 4.53 16.09 6.41
N ALA A 316 4.84 14.79 6.39
CA ALA A 316 4.67 13.96 5.21
C ALA A 316 3.18 13.72 4.90
N PHE A 317 2.37 13.51 5.93
CA PHE A 317 0.92 13.41 5.79
C PHE A 317 0.30 14.73 5.28
N GLN A 318 0.71 15.86 5.84
CA GLN A 318 0.25 17.18 5.37
C GLN A 318 0.64 17.43 3.89
N PHE A 319 1.83 16.99 3.50
CA PHE A 319 2.25 17.02 2.09
C PHE A 319 1.32 16.18 1.22
N LEU A 320 1.02 14.93 1.61
CA LEU A 320 0.11 14.06 0.88
C LEU A 320 -1.26 14.72 0.70
N VAL A 321 -1.88 15.22 1.78
CA VAL A 321 -3.17 15.91 1.72
C VAL A 321 -3.13 17.14 0.81
N THR A 322 -2.02 17.88 0.81
CA THR A 322 -1.82 19.04 -0.09
C THR A 322 -1.79 18.60 -1.56
N MET A 323 -1.21 17.43 -1.84
CA MET A 323 -1.08 16.93 -3.22
C MET A 323 -2.39 16.36 -3.76
N VAL A 324 -3.14 15.62 -2.94
CA VAL A 324 -4.27 14.82 -3.42
C VAL A 324 -5.64 15.29 -2.89
N GLY A 325 -5.67 16.11 -1.84
CA GLY A 325 -6.88 16.56 -1.16
C GLY A 325 -7.38 15.57 -0.08
N PRO A 326 -8.07 16.07 0.96
CA PRO A 326 -8.57 15.24 2.06
C PRO A 326 -9.64 14.24 1.63
N ASP A 327 -10.33 14.49 0.52
CA ASP A 327 -11.35 13.62 -0.07
C ASP A 327 -10.75 12.37 -0.76
N ARG A 328 -9.43 12.24 -0.81
CA ARG A 328 -8.70 11.09 -1.37
C ARG A 328 -7.91 10.32 -0.32
N ILE A 329 -8.09 10.62 0.96
CA ILE A 329 -7.43 9.92 2.06
C ILE A 329 -8.43 9.01 2.76
N VAL A 330 -8.01 7.78 3.05
CA VAL A 330 -8.75 6.81 3.85
C VAL A 330 -7.91 6.38 5.05
N VAL A 331 -8.55 5.83 6.08
CA VAL A 331 -7.83 5.16 7.15
C VAL A 331 -7.31 3.83 6.64
N GLY A 332 -6.06 3.54 6.96
CA GLY A 332 -5.43 2.24 6.81
C GLY A 332 -4.51 2.02 8.00
N THR A 333 -4.66 0.94 8.74
CA THR A 333 -3.83 0.70 9.92
C THR A 333 -2.69 -0.25 9.65
N ASP A 334 -2.71 -0.99 8.55
CA ASP A 334 -1.77 -2.07 8.26
C ASP A 334 -1.68 -3.05 9.45
N ILE A 335 -2.86 -3.25 10.08
CA ILE A 335 -2.92 -4.01 11.32
C ILE A 335 -2.35 -5.39 11.11
N PHE A 336 -1.39 -5.64 11.93
CA PHE A 336 -0.42 -6.66 12.29
C PHE A 336 0.93 -6.57 11.60
N ALA A 337 1.14 -5.79 10.57
CA ALA A 337 2.48 -5.43 10.13
C ALA A 337 3.06 -4.33 11.04
N ALA A 338 2.27 -3.33 11.41
CA ALA A 338 2.60 -2.33 12.42
C ALA A 338 2.04 -2.74 13.79
N ARG A 339 2.86 -2.74 14.84
CA ARG A 339 2.48 -3.26 16.16
C ARG A 339 1.81 -2.24 17.08
N ASP A 340 2.16 -0.98 16.95
CA ASP A 340 1.68 0.10 17.83
C ASP A 340 0.93 1.12 17.00
N ILE A 341 -0.36 0.82 16.77
CA ILE A 341 -1.22 1.66 15.94
C ILE A 341 -1.89 2.70 16.82
N GLU A 342 -1.69 3.95 16.46
CA GLU A 342 -2.38 5.05 17.09
C GLU A 342 -3.86 5.08 16.67
N TYR A 343 -4.71 5.57 17.55
CA TYR A 343 -6.11 5.86 17.21
C TYR A 343 -6.18 6.72 15.95
N PRO A 344 -6.93 6.32 14.92
CA PRO A 344 -7.06 7.12 13.69
C PRO A 344 -7.49 8.56 13.94
N SER A 345 -8.32 8.78 14.96
CA SER A 345 -8.73 10.12 15.37
C SER A 345 -7.56 10.95 15.92
N ASN A 346 -6.65 10.33 16.69
CA ASN A 346 -5.51 11.03 17.28
C ASN A 346 -4.50 11.45 16.21
N VAL A 347 -4.31 10.63 15.18
CA VAL A 347 -3.49 11.02 14.02
C VAL A 347 -3.99 12.33 13.43
N LEU A 348 -5.31 12.48 13.30
CA LEU A 348 -5.92 13.68 12.73
C LEU A 348 -6.02 14.84 13.72
N ASP A 349 -6.02 14.59 15.05
CA ASP A 349 -6.05 15.64 16.09
C ASP A 349 -4.79 16.52 16.10
N GLN A 350 -3.70 16.05 15.48
CA GLN A 350 -2.47 16.83 15.33
C GLN A 350 -2.59 17.93 14.26
N PHE A 351 -3.64 17.86 13.45
CA PHE A 351 -3.89 18.81 12.38
C PHE A 351 -5.14 19.62 12.66
N ASN A 352 -5.14 20.85 12.21
CA ASN A 352 -6.31 21.74 12.36
C ASN A 352 -7.25 21.59 11.14
N TYR A 353 -7.68 20.35 10.84
CA TYR A 353 -8.65 20.11 9.77
C TYR A 353 -10.07 20.52 10.22
N PRO A 354 -10.87 21.08 9.30
CA PRO A 354 -12.30 21.23 9.50
C PRO A 354 -12.95 19.90 9.88
N ALA A 355 -13.96 19.92 10.75
CA ALA A 355 -14.64 18.70 11.19
C ALA A 355 -15.16 17.83 10.04
N SER A 356 -15.60 18.45 8.95
CA SER A 356 -16.05 17.75 7.74
C SER A 356 -14.92 17.00 7.01
N GLU A 357 -13.73 17.57 6.94
CA GLU A 357 -12.56 16.91 6.32
C GLU A 357 -12.06 15.78 7.20
N ARG A 358 -12.02 16.02 8.52
CA ARG A 358 -11.67 15.00 9.50
C ARG A 358 -12.62 13.80 9.42
N ASP A 359 -13.93 14.04 9.39
CA ASP A 359 -14.95 12.98 9.26
C ASP A 359 -14.84 12.28 7.89
N ALA A 360 -14.53 13.01 6.83
CA ALA A 360 -14.30 12.44 5.50
C ALA A 360 -13.14 11.43 5.54
N ILE A 361 -12.00 11.77 6.14
CA ILE A 361 -10.83 10.89 6.25
C ILE A 361 -11.14 9.69 7.14
N LEU A 362 -11.77 9.89 8.30
CA LEU A 362 -12.03 8.82 9.26
C LEU A 362 -12.98 7.75 8.71
N LYS A 363 -13.99 8.15 7.94
CA LYS A 363 -15.03 7.21 7.46
C LYS A 363 -15.72 7.63 6.16
N GLY A 364 -15.96 8.93 5.93
CA GLY A 364 -16.80 9.39 4.84
C GLY A 364 -16.29 8.95 3.47
N ASN A 365 -14.97 9.01 3.26
CA ASN A 365 -14.34 8.55 2.02
C ASN A 365 -14.46 7.03 1.86
N ALA A 366 -14.25 6.27 2.94
CA ALA A 366 -14.40 4.82 2.93
C ALA A 366 -15.86 4.39 2.70
N ILE A 367 -16.85 5.06 3.32
CA ILE A 367 -18.28 4.82 3.08
C ILE A 367 -18.60 4.98 1.60
N LYS A 368 -18.14 6.08 0.99
CA LYS A 368 -18.35 6.34 -0.43
C LYS A 368 -17.66 5.30 -1.31
N LEU A 369 -16.40 5.00 -1.02
CA LEU A 369 -15.55 4.08 -1.78
C LEU A 369 -16.09 2.65 -1.74
N LEU A 370 -16.46 2.16 -0.55
CA LEU A 370 -16.92 0.78 -0.30
C LEU A 370 -18.44 0.61 -0.43
N HIS A 371 -19.18 1.67 -0.77
CA HIS A 371 -20.64 1.66 -0.91
C HIS A 371 -21.36 1.09 0.33
N LEU A 372 -21.04 1.62 1.53
CA LEU A 372 -21.59 1.22 2.83
C LEU A 372 -22.87 1.95 3.19
#